data_d029f98853a35fd5195b2b32bfcb48cb
#
_entry.id   d029f98853a35fd5195b2b32bfcb48cb
#
_cell.length_a   1.000
_cell.length_b   1.000
_cell.length_c   1.000
_cell.angle_alpha   90.00
_cell.angle_beta   90.00
_cell.angle_gamma   90.00
#
_symmetry.space_group_name_H-M   'P 1'
#
loop_
_entity.id
_entity.type
_entity.pdbx_description
1 polymer ?
#
loop_
_entity_poly.entity_id
_entity_poly.type
_entity_poly.pdbx_seq_one_letter_code
_entity_poly.pdbx_strand_id
1 'polypeptide(L)'
;MDVEQEKVVLDEKEVQDVLDRILRDRAELVPVDGAGPAVDGQIATVDFAAFDNGEPIEGVKAESFDLALGERQALEDFEALVKTVKYGEEGEGEIRFPDDFLAKDLAGKTVTMKVKVHAIKERKLPELNDELAKTLGLESVDKLKETIANSYIQSRTNLSKSMAQKNLLDALLKMVQFELPPSLVETQMNTLLGDMAARLERQGRSLESLGKSVEELRKETQPQADELARSQVLLLSIAKKEGLDVTDHEVTTQIYQLAMRTGEDFKSLREQYERSGMIFVLRDRMLADKAMDLVYAKANVKEVEPKAPEAGAAGDAAPGASASAQPGDKEDK
;
A
#
# COMPACT_ATOMS: atom_id res chain seq x y z
N MET A 1 -17.07 23.58 -18.44
CA MET A 1 -17.57 22.21 -18.29
C MET A 1 -17.95 22.00 -16.82
N ASP A 2 -19.08 21.38 -16.55
CA ASP A 2 -19.45 21.05 -15.18
C ASP A 2 -18.76 19.74 -14.76
N VAL A 3 -18.22 19.71 -13.56
CA VAL A 3 -17.63 18.53 -12.96
C VAL A 3 -18.08 18.41 -11.50
N GLU A 4 -18.46 17.21 -11.11
CA GLU A 4 -18.84 16.92 -9.73
C GLU A 4 -17.59 16.54 -8.92
N GLN A 5 -17.48 17.12 -7.73
CA GLN A 5 -16.47 16.79 -6.74
C GLN A 5 -17.15 16.45 -5.43
N GLU A 6 -16.84 15.32 -4.84
CA GLU A 6 -17.38 14.94 -3.55
C GLU A 6 -16.85 15.86 -2.45
N LYS A 7 -17.77 16.37 -1.63
CA LYS A 7 -17.43 17.15 -0.45
C LYS A 7 -16.79 16.25 0.60
N VAL A 8 -15.66 16.68 1.14
CA VAL A 8 -14.99 15.97 2.21
C VAL A 8 -15.56 16.38 3.55
N VAL A 9 -16.09 15.41 4.27
CA VAL A 9 -16.57 15.57 5.65
C VAL A 9 -15.64 14.77 6.55
N LEU A 10 -15.24 15.37 7.68
CA LEU A 10 -14.45 14.65 8.67
C LEU A 10 -15.31 13.54 9.28
N ASP A 11 -14.82 12.31 9.21
CA ASP A 11 -15.37 11.18 9.93
C ASP A 11 -14.61 11.00 11.24
N GLU A 12 -15.26 11.29 12.34
CA GLU A 12 -14.69 11.17 13.69
C GLU A 12 -14.31 9.71 13.99
N LYS A 13 -15.03 8.75 13.40
CA LYS A 13 -14.71 7.34 13.55
C LYS A 13 -13.35 6.99 12.92
N GLU A 14 -13.07 7.50 11.73
CA GLU A 14 -11.77 7.29 11.07
C GLU A 14 -10.62 7.88 11.88
N VAL A 15 -10.84 9.06 12.51
CA VAL A 15 -9.85 9.66 13.41
C VAL A 15 -9.60 8.76 14.62
N GLN A 16 -10.68 8.20 15.19
CA GLN A 16 -10.58 7.29 16.34
C GLN A 16 -9.87 5.98 15.94
N ASP A 17 -10.19 5.41 14.77
CA ASP A 17 -9.54 4.20 14.26
C ASP A 17 -8.04 4.39 14.05
N VAL A 18 -7.61 5.58 13.60
CA VAL A 18 -6.17 5.92 13.50
C VAL A 18 -5.53 6.05 14.87
N LEU A 19 -6.20 6.70 15.83
CA LEU A 19 -5.72 6.80 17.21
C LEU A 19 -5.57 5.41 17.84
N ASP A 20 -6.56 4.55 17.69
CA ASP A 20 -6.54 3.19 18.21
C ASP A 20 -5.40 2.37 17.60
N ARG A 21 -5.10 2.58 16.31
CA ARG A 21 -3.94 1.97 15.67
C ARG A 21 -2.63 2.46 16.27
N ILE A 22 -2.48 3.78 16.45
CA ILE A 22 -1.29 4.36 17.09
C ILE A 22 -1.09 3.79 18.50
N LEU A 23 -2.18 3.66 19.27
CA LEU A 23 -2.12 3.08 20.61
C LEU A 23 -1.70 1.61 20.59
N ARG A 24 -2.21 0.83 19.63
CA ARG A 24 -1.83 -0.58 19.43
C ARG A 24 -0.35 -0.72 19.04
N ASP A 25 0.12 0.12 18.13
CA ASP A 25 1.52 0.10 17.66
C ASP A 25 2.52 0.50 18.77
N ARG A 26 2.04 1.19 19.80
CA ARG A 26 2.83 1.62 20.97
C ARG A 26 2.51 0.84 22.23
N ALA A 27 1.70 -0.23 22.12
CA ALA A 27 1.37 -1.08 23.24
C ALA A 27 2.60 -1.83 23.77
N GLU A 28 2.75 -1.85 25.07
CA GLU A 28 3.73 -2.70 25.73
C GLU A 28 3.22 -4.15 25.77
N LEU A 29 4.10 -5.09 25.45
CA LEU A 29 3.81 -6.51 25.56
C LEU A 29 4.17 -6.96 26.97
N VAL A 30 3.15 -7.18 27.77
CA VAL A 30 3.31 -7.67 29.15
C VAL A 30 3.05 -9.16 29.19
N PRO A 31 3.95 -9.99 29.74
CA PRO A 31 3.70 -11.41 29.93
C PRO A 31 2.45 -11.62 30.80
N VAL A 32 1.61 -12.56 30.39
CA VAL A 32 0.45 -12.99 31.18
C VAL A 32 0.85 -14.19 32.04
N ASP A 33 0.83 -13.99 33.36
CA ASP A 33 1.05 -15.08 34.30
C ASP A 33 -0.19 -15.96 34.38
N GLY A 34 -0.11 -17.16 33.80
CA GLY A 34 -1.20 -18.14 33.87
C GLY A 34 -0.92 -19.39 33.03
N ALA A 35 -1.36 -20.54 33.53
CA ALA A 35 -1.21 -21.83 32.85
C ALA A 35 -2.32 -22.12 31.82
N GLY A 36 -3.11 -21.11 31.44
CA GLY A 36 -4.21 -21.25 30.48
C GLY A 36 -3.76 -21.16 29.03
N PRO A 37 -4.64 -21.54 28.09
CA PRO A 37 -4.42 -21.30 26.67
C PRO A 37 -4.60 -19.81 26.35
N ALA A 38 -3.94 -19.34 25.27
CA ALA A 38 -4.07 -17.97 24.81
C ALA A 38 -5.47 -17.69 24.23
N VAL A 39 -5.95 -16.45 24.36
CA VAL A 39 -7.25 -16.00 23.87
C VAL A 39 -7.12 -14.89 22.83
N ASP A 40 -8.22 -14.58 22.13
CA ASP A 40 -8.24 -13.48 21.15
C ASP A 40 -7.82 -12.15 21.79
N GLY A 41 -7.01 -11.38 21.06
CA GLY A 41 -6.43 -10.12 21.51
C GLY A 41 -5.07 -10.28 22.21
N GLN A 42 -4.65 -11.50 22.56
CA GLN A 42 -3.33 -11.78 23.11
C GLN A 42 -2.33 -12.16 22.02
N ILE A 43 -1.05 -12.07 22.33
CA ILE A 43 0.05 -12.49 21.48
C ILE A 43 0.65 -13.75 22.06
N ALA A 44 0.62 -14.83 21.28
CA ALA A 44 1.29 -16.07 21.61
C ALA A 44 2.66 -16.13 20.92
N THR A 45 3.73 -16.26 21.69
CA THR A 45 5.07 -16.56 21.15
C THR A 45 5.15 -18.07 20.96
N VAL A 46 5.22 -18.52 19.70
CA VAL A 46 5.13 -19.94 19.35
C VAL A 46 6.31 -20.38 18.49
N ASP A 47 6.73 -21.65 18.68
CA ASP A 47 7.47 -22.38 17.68
C ASP A 47 6.48 -23.24 16.91
N PHE A 48 6.62 -23.31 15.60
CA PHE A 48 5.80 -24.21 14.80
C PHE A 48 6.58 -24.84 13.67
N ALA A 49 6.13 -26.02 13.25
CA ALA A 49 6.61 -26.73 12.07
C ALA A 49 5.48 -27.51 11.43
N ALA A 50 5.45 -27.51 10.09
CA ALA A 50 4.47 -28.29 9.31
C ALA A 50 5.08 -29.60 8.82
N PHE A 51 4.25 -30.64 8.77
CA PHE A 51 4.61 -31.98 8.32
C PHE A 51 3.58 -32.48 7.30
N ASP A 52 4.06 -33.01 6.18
CA ASP A 52 3.23 -33.74 5.22
C ASP A 52 3.57 -35.22 5.32
N ASN A 53 2.58 -36.06 5.72
CA ASN A 53 2.76 -37.50 5.94
C ASN A 53 3.96 -37.87 6.85
N GLY A 54 4.30 -36.98 7.82
CA GLY A 54 5.40 -37.21 8.76
C GLY A 54 6.75 -36.65 8.32
N GLU A 55 6.86 -36.14 7.10
CA GLU A 55 8.07 -35.43 6.61
C GLU A 55 7.93 -33.92 6.85
N PRO A 56 8.97 -33.26 7.38
CA PRO A 56 8.93 -31.82 7.62
C PRO A 56 8.91 -31.06 6.30
N ILE A 57 8.04 -30.04 6.20
CA ILE A 57 7.94 -29.16 5.04
C ILE A 57 8.95 -28.03 5.22
N GLU A 58 9.94 -27.95 4.31
CA GLU A 58 10.88 -26.83 4.30
C GLU A 58 10.17 -25.52 4.00
N GLY A 59 10.47 -24.47 4.79
CA GLY A 59 9.89 -23.14 4.63
C GLY A 59 8.59 -22.89 5.44
N VAL A 60 8.01 -23.90 6.09
CA VAL A 60 6.85 -23.73 7.00
C VAL A 60 7.25 -24.11 8.42
N LYS A 61 8.24 -23.40 8.92
CA LYS A 61 8.69 -23.48 10.33
C LYS A 61 9.13 -22.12 10.80
N ALA A 62 8.88 -21.81 12.05
CA ALA A 62 9.44 -20.64 12.71
C ALA A 62 9.67 -20.94 14.20
N GLU A 63 10.65 -20.27 14.77
CA GLU A 63 10.96 -20.32 16.18
C GLU A 63 10.71 -18.92 16.78
N SER A 64 10.13 -18.89 17.97
CA SER A 64 9.80 -17.66 18.70
C SER A 64 8.98 -16.65 17.88
N PHE A 65 8.02 -17.15 17.10
CA PHE A 65 7.14 -16.31 16.31
C PHE A 65 6.03 -15.73 17.18
N ASP A 66 5.89 -14.40 17.20
CA ASP A 66 4.83 -13.70 17.90
C ASP A 66 3.57 -13.63 17.03
N LEU A 67 2.57 -14.46 17.37
CA LEU A 67 1.28 -14.54 16.70
C LEU A 67 0.22 -13.75 17.47
N ALA A 68 -0.33 -12.70 16.87
CA ALA A 68 -1.48 -11.98 17.43
C ALA A 68 -2.78 -12.73 17.10
N LEU A 69 -3.42 -13.25 18.12
CA LEU A 69 -4.65 -14.06 17.99
C LEU A 69 -5.88 -13.18 17.74
N GLY A 70 -6.71 -13.59 16.77
CA GLY A 70 -7.92 -12.86 16.38
C GLY A 70 -7.70 -11.73 15.38
N GLU A 71 -6.47 -11.45 14.95
CA GLU A 71 -6.13 -10.43 13.95
C GLU A 71 -6.03 -10.96 12.52
N ARG A 72 -6.32 -12.25 12.32
CA ARG A 72 -6.23 -12.91 11.00
C ARG A 72 -4.83 -12.84 10.36
N GLN A 73 -3.80 -12.86 11.18
CA GLN A 73 -2.40 -12.91 10.71
C GLN A 73 -2.00 -14.28 10.20
N ALA A 74 -2.70 -15.31 10.64
CA ALA A 74 -2.49 -16.70 10.23
C ALA A 74 -3.81 -17.34 9.79
N LEU A 75 -3.73 -18.58 9.31
CA LEU A 75 -4.91 -19.38 8.98
C LEU A 75 -5.79 -19.59 10.23
N GLU A 76 -7.11 -19.50 10.07
CA GLU A 76 -8.06 -19.65 11.18
C GLU A 76 -7.87 -20.97 11.93
N ASP A 77 -7.62 -22.08 11.20
CA ASP A 77 -7.35 -23.39 11.79
C ASP A 77 -6.07 -23.38 12.65
N PHE A 78 -5.03 -22.62 12.23
CA PHE A 78 -3.79 -22.49 12.99
C PHE A 78 -3.99 -21.65 14.25
N GLU A 79 -4.71 -20.55 14.17
CA GLU A 79 -5.06 -19.73 15.34
C GLU A 79 -5.92 -20.56 16.32
N ALA A 80 -6.87 -21.36 15.79
CA ALA A 80 -7.67 -22.26 16.61
C ALA A 80 -6.81 -23.31 17.33
N LEU A 81 -5.84 -23.91 16.64
CA LEU A 81 -4.90 -24.85 17.26
C LEU A 81 -4.12 -24.20 18.40
N VAL A 82 -3.53 -23.00 18.16
CA VAL A 82 -2.75 -22.28 19.18
C VAL A 82 -3.61 -21.97 20.42
N LYS A 83 -4.89 -21.63 20.23
CA LYS A 83 -5.84 -21.38 21.34
C LYS A 83 -6.20 -22.64 22.16
N THR A 84 -5.84 -23.84 21.71
CA THR A 84 -6.04 -25.06 22.51
C THR A 84 -4.81 -25.45 23.33
N VAL A 85 -3.62 -24.92 22.97
CA VAL A 85 -2.35 -25.27 23.59
C VAL A 85 -2.05 -24.35 24.74
N LYS A 86 -1.73 -24.91 25.90
CA LYS A 86 -1.37 -24.13 27.08
C LYS A 86 0.08 -23.67 27.05
N TYR A 87 0.37 -22.66 27.85
CA TYR A 87 1.73 -22.20 28.08
C TYR A 87 2.68 -23.35 28.40
N GLY A 88 3.78 -23.45 27.67
CA GLY A 88 4.83 -24.48 27.86
C GLY A 88 4.49 -25.85 27.28
N GLU A 89 3.29 -26.08 26.78
CA GLU A 89 2.85 -27.34 26.18
C GLU A 89 3.05 -27.33 24.65
N GLU A 90 3.08 -28.53 24.08
CA GLU A 90 3.07 -28.77 22.65
C GLU A 90 1.70 -29.30 22.22
N GLY A 91 1.25 -28.87 21.03
CA GLY A 91 0.02 -29.34 20.42
C GLY A 91 0.26 -29.71 18.97
N GLU A 92 -0.56 -30.56 18.42
CA GLU A 92 -0.58 -30.83 16.99
C GLU A 92 -2.02 -30.83 16.46
N GLY A 93 -2.16 -30.41 15.20
CA GLY A 93 -3.46 -30.36 14.55
C GLY A 93 -3.33 -30.32 13.04
N GLU A 94 -4.39 -30.72 12.37
CA GLU A 94 -4.48 -30.68 10.91
C GLU A 94 -4.92 -29.28 10.48
N ILE A 95 -4.14 -28.66 9.58
CA ILE A 95 -4.41 -27.35 9.02
C ILE A 95 -4.61 -27.50 7.52
N ARG A 96 -5.73 -27.00 7.01
CA ARG A 96 -6.00 -26.98 5.58
C ARG A 96 -5.59 -25.64 4.99
N PHE A 97 -4.70 -25.68 4.00
CA PHE A 97 -4.34 -24.51 3.22
C PHE A 97 -5.41 -24.21 2.16
N PRO A 98 -5.80 -22.96 1.96
CA PRO A 98 -6.73 -22.56 0.88
C PRO A 98 -6.20 -22.97 -0.50
N ASP A 99 -7.13 -23.19 -1.44
CA ASP A 99 -6.77 -23.61 -2.81
C ASP A 99 -6.00 -22.49 -3.58
N ASP A 100 -6.17 -21.24 -3.15
CA ASP A 100 -5.50 -20.03 -3.68
C ASP A 100 -4.26 -19.62 -2.88
N PHE A 101 -3.74 -20.49 -2.01
CA PHE A 101 -2.57 -20.17 -1.18
C PHE A 101 -1.33 -19.87 -2.04
N LEU A 102 -0.54 -18.85 -1.63
CA LEU A 102 0.61 -18.36 -2.38
C LEU A 102 1.65 -19.41 -2.72
N ALA A 103 1.92 -20.37 -1.80
CA ALA A 103 2.81 -21.48 -2.05
C ALA A 103 2.02 -22.61 -2.76
N LYS A 104 2.23 -22.76 -4.08
CA LYS A 104 1.55 -23.76 -4.92
C LYS A 104 1.70 -25.20 -4.39
N ASP A 105 2.80 -25.48 -3.72
CA ASP A 105 3.09 -26.79 -3.15
C ASP A 105 2.23 -27.11 -1.92
N LEU A 106 1.61 -26.10 -1.33
CA LEU A 106 0.73 -26.20 -0.14
C LEU A 106 -0.73 -25.95 -0.46
N ALA A 107 -1.04 -25.30 -1.59
CA ALA A 107 -2.40 -24.94 -1.98
C ALA A 107 -3.32 -26.17 -2.01
N GLY A 108 -4.46 -26.09 -1.30
CA GLY A 108 -5.45 -27.18 -1.19
C GLY A 108 -5.04 -28.38 -0.34
N LYS A 109 -3.80 -28.41 0.20
CA LYS A 109 -3.32 -29.52 1.03
C LYS A 109 -3.73 -29.37 2.48
N THR A 110 -3.92 -30.51 3.15
CA THR A 110 -4.03 -30.60 4.60
C THR A 110 -2.72 -31.14 5.15
N VAL A 111 -2.11 -30.43 6.08
CA VAL A 111 -0.84 -30.76 6.69
C VAL A 111 -0.97 -30.83 8.21
N THR A 112 -0.12 -31.61 8.87
CA THR A 112 -0.06 -31.63 10.32
C THR A 112 0.87 -30.54 10.80
N MET A 113 0.35 -29.60 11.60
CA MET A 113 1.15 -28.57 12.26
C MET A 113 1.42 -28.97 13.69
N LYS A 114 2.69 -28.86 14.09
CA LYS A 114 3.09 -28.95 15.49
C LYS A 114 3.41 -27.54 15.99
N VAL A 115 2.87 -27.21 17.16
CA VAL A 115 3.05 -25.89 17.76
C VAL A 115 3.44 -26.05 19.21
N LYS A 116 4.35 -25.19 19.69
CA LYS A 116 4.74 -25.08 21.10
C LYS A 116 4.59 -23.62 21.53
N VAL A 117 3.85 -23.39 22.61
CA VAL A 117 3.62 -22.04 23.14
C VAL A 117 4.66 -21.71 24.20
N HIS A 118 5.54 -20.74 23.93
CA HIS A 118 6.62 -20.33 24.84
C HIS A 118 6.24 -19.17 25.76
N ALA A 119 5.40 -18.27 25.30
CA ALA A 119 4.93 -17.13 26.07
C ALA A 119 3.55 -16.69 25.58
N ILE A 120 2.76 -16.17 26.50
CA ILE A 120 1.52 -15.47 26.20
C ILE A 120 1.70 -14.06 26.71
N LYS A 121 1.47 -13.09 25.85
CA LYS A 121 1.64 -11.66 26.14
C LYS A 121 0.32 -10.95 25.91
N GLU A 122 0.03 -9.97 26.71
CA GLU A 122 -1.11 -9.06 26.52
C GLU A 122 -0.60 -7.69 26.06
N ARG A 123 -1.33 -7.06 25.15
CA ARG A 123 -1.06 -5.69 24.74
C ARG A 123 -1.64 -4.74 25.77
N LYS A 124 -0.78 -4.14 26.57
CA LYS A 124 -1.16 -3.04 27.43
C LYS A 124 -1.08 -1.74 26.64
N LEU A 125 -2.25 -1.26 26.22
CA LEU A 125 -2.33 0.02 25.51
C LEU A 125 -1.87 1.15 26.42
N PRO A 126 -1.03 2.07 25.92
CA PRO A 126 -0.68 3.28 26.66
C PRO A 126 -1.91 4.17 26.80
N GLU A 127 -1.95 4.97 27.85
CA GLU A 127 -2.98 5.99 27.98
C GLU A 127 -2.78 7.09 26.95
N LEU A 128 -3.88 7.52 26.33
CA LEU A 128 -3.88 8.65 25.40
C LEU A 128 -3.73 9.94 26.20
N ASN A 129 -2.49 10.36 26.43
CA ASN A 129 -2.14 11.56 27.19
C ASN A 129 -1.08 12.41 26.46
N ASP A 130 -0.79 13.58 27.00
CA ASP A 130 0.17 14.51 26.40
C ASP A 130 1.60 13.96 26.40
N GLU A 131 1.93 13.01 27.27
CA GLU A 131 3.23 12.35 27.26
C GLU A 131 3.39 11.48 26.02
N LEU A 132 2.36 10.72 25.68
CA LEU A 132 2.33 9.94 24.45
C LEU A 132 2.42 10.87 23.21
N ALA A 133 1.67 11.97 23.20
CA ALA A 133 1.73 12.95 22.12
C ALA A 133 3.15 13.51 21.93
N LYS A 134 3.87 13.79 23.02
CA LYS A 134 5.27 14.26 23.00
C LYS A 134 6.22 13.20 22.41
N THR A 135 6.01 11.92 22.68
CA THR A 135 6.83 10.84 22.06
C THR A 135 6.65 10.76 20.54
N LEU A 136 5.50 11.26 20.04
CA LEU A 136 5.20 11.39 18.62
C LEU A 136 5.65 12.74 18.02
N GLY A 137 6.31 13.59 18.82
CA GLY A 137 6.79 14.91 18.40
C GLY A 137 5.72 16.00 18.41
N LEU A 138 4.60 15.79 19.10
CA LEU A 138 3.48 16.72 19.20
C LEU A 138 3.32 17.26 20.63
N GLU A 139 2.79 18.46 20.77
CA GLU A 139 2.72 19.15 22.05
C GLU A 139 1.62 18.60 23.00
N SER A 140 0.52 18.10 22.44
CA SER A 140 -0.64 17.61 23.20
C SER A 140 -1.48 16.61 22.40
N VAL A 141 -2.38 15.90 23.10
CA VAL A 141 -3.38 15.01 22.48
C VAL A 141 -4.27 15.76 21.50
N ASP A 142 -4.65 17.00 21.82
CA ASP A 142 -5.49 17.80 20.92
C ASP A 142 -4.75 18.10 19.61
N LYS A 143 -3.44 18.39 19.68
CA LYS A 143 -2.61 18.56 18.48
C LYS A 143 -2.44 17.26 17.70
N LEU A 144 -2.36 16.13 18.35
CA LEU A 144 -2.35 14.82 17.69
C LEU A 144 -3.66 14.59 16.92
N LYS A 145 -4.81 14.80 17.56
CA LYS A 145 -6.13 14.68 16.90
C LYS A 145 -6.28 15.65 15.74
N GLU A 146 -5.88 16.91 15.93
CA GLU A 146 -5.90 17.92 14.87
C GLU A 146 -5.03 17.50 13.66
N THR A 147 -3.84 16.99 13.92
CA THR A 147 -2.92 16.53 12.87
C THR A 147 -3.49 15.35 12.09
N ILE A 148 -4.08 14.38 12.78
CA ILE A 148 -4.75 13.23 12.17
C ILE A 148 -5.95 13.71 11.32
N ALA A 149 -6.81 14.57 11.88
CA ALA A 149 -7.97 15.12 11.18
C ALA A 149 -7.57 15.89 9.92
N ASN A 150 -6.54 16.75 10.02
CA ASN A 150 -6.02 17.51 8.88
C ASN A 150 -5.42 16.58 7.81
N SER A 151 -4.67 15.57 8.21
CA SER A 151 -4.10 14.57 7.29
C SER A 151 -5.20 13.78 6.57
N TYR A 152 -6.25 13.38 7.29
CA TYR A 152 -7.42 12.72 6.73
C TYR A 152 -8.13 13.60 5.70
N ILE A 153 -8.47 14.83 6.09
CA ILE A 153 -9.13 15.81 5.20
C ILE A 153 -8.27 16.05 3.96
N GLN A 154 -6.97 16.27 4.12
CA GLN A 154 -6.05 16.50 3.02
C GLN A 154 -6.01 15.31 2.06
N SER A 155 -5.91 14.10 2.59
CA SER A 155 -5.88 12.85 1.79
C SER A 155 -7.19 12.66 1.01
N ARG A 156 -8.34 12.83 1.68
CA ARG A 156 -9.67 12.72 1.06
C ARG A 156 -9.92 13.82 0.03
N THR A 157 -9.48 15.05 0.30
CA THR A 157 -9.58 16.17 -0.65
C THR A 157 -8.77 15.90 -1.91
N ASN A 158 -7.55 15.40 -1.76
CA ASN A 158 -6.71 15.04 -2.89
C ASN A 158 -7.34 13.90 -3.72
N LEU A 159 -7.90 12.88 -3.06
CA LEU A 159 -8.59 11.78 -3.73
C LEU A 159 -9.82 12.29 -4.49
N SER A 160 -10.69 13.06 -3.85
CA SER A 160 -11.88 13.66 -4.45
C SER A 160 -11.53 14.55 -5.65
N LYS A 161 -10.48 15.39 -5.51
CA LYS A 161 -9.95 16.21 -6.61
C LYS A 161 -9.46 15.32 -7.77
N SER A 162 -8.70 14.27 -7.49
CA SER A 162 -8.17 13.36 -8.52
C SER A 162 -9.30 12.64 -9.28
N MET A 163 -10.36 12.22 -8.57
CA MET A 163 -11.54 11.62 -9.21
C MET A 163 -12.29 12.63 -10.09
N ALA A 164 -12.48 13.87 -9.61
CA ALA A 164 -13.11 14.93 -10.38
C ALA A 164 -12.27 15.29 -11.64
N GLN A 165 -10.94 15.36 -11.50
CA GLN A 165 -10.03 15.58 -12.64
C GLN A 165 -10.10 14.43 -13.65
N LYS A 166 -10.17 13.17 -13.20
CA LYS A 166 -10.35 12.01 -14.07
C LYS A 166 -11.67 12.10 -14.84
N ASN A 167 -12.78 12.34 -14.16
CA ASN A 167 -14.09 12.48 -14.79
C ASN A 167 -14.12 13.62 -15.84
N LEU A 168 -13.46 14.74 -15.53
CA LEU A 168 -13.32 15.87 -16.43
C LEU A 168 -12.50 15.50 -17.67
N LEU A 169 -11.40 14.78 -17.49
CA LEU A 169 -10.54 14.31 -18.57
C LEU A 169 -11.27 13.32 -19.47
N ASP A 170 -12.00 12.36 -18.91
CA ASP A 170 -12.82 11.39 -19.64
C ASP A 170 -13.90 12.09 -20.49
N ALA A 171 -14.52 13.13 -19.92
CA ALA A 171 -15.50 13.92 -20.66
C ALA A 171 -14.86 14.71 -21.82
N LEU A 172 -13.66 15.26 -21.64
CA LEU A 172 -12.91 15.93 -22.67
C LEU A 172 -12.47 14.96 -23.80
N LEU A 173 -12.00 13.77 -23.42
CA LEU A 173 -11.60 12.74 -24.39
C LEU A 173 -12.74 12.28 -25.30
N LYS A 174 -13.97 12.24 -24.75
CA LYS A 174 -15.17 11.93 -25.56
C LYS A 174 -15.52 13.00 -26.60
N MET A 175 -15.04 14.24 -26.40
CA MET A 175 -15.33 15.36 -27.32
C MET A 175 -14.33 15.47 -28.47
N VAL A 176 -13.19 14.77 -28.39
CA VAL A 176 -12.12 14.86 -29.37
C VAL A 176 -11.80 13.49 -29.96
N GLN A 177 -11.53 13.48 -31.27
CA GLN A 177 -11.06 12.28 -31.95
C GLN A 177 -9.79 12.62 -32.70
N PHE A 178 -8.76 11.84 -32.47
CA PHE A 178 -7.48 11.95 -33.17
C PHE A 178 -6.77 10.59 -33.17
N GLU A 179 -5.92 10.41 -34.15
CA GLU A 179 -5.09 9.21 -34.26
C GLU A 179 -3.94 9.26 -33.28
N LEU A 180 -3.65 8.13 -32.65
CA LEU A 180 -2.54 8.01 -31.71
C LEU A 180 -1.29 7.53 -32.44
N PRO A 181 -0.11 8.14 -32.18
CA PRO A 181 1.14 7.58 -32.63
C PRO A 181 1.36 6.19 -32.00
N PRO A 182 1.59 5.13 -32.77
CA PRO A 182 1.79 3.77 -32.24
C PRO A 182 2.92 3.70 -31.20
N SER A 183 3.99 4.48 -31.41
CA SER A 183 5.13 4.55 -30.49
C SER A 183 4.73 5.06 -29.11
N LEU A 184 3.78 5.99 -29.03
CA LEU A 184 3.31 6.51 -27.73
C LEU A 184 2.49 5.46 -26.98
N VAL A 185 1.60 4.76 -27.68
CA VAL A 185 0.82 3.65 -27.10
C VAL A 185 1.75 2.55 -26.59
N GLU A 186 2.78 2.22 -27.38
CA GLU A 186 3.80 1.24 -26.97
C GLU A 186 4.56 1.67 -25.70
N THR A 187 4.90 2.95 -25.60
CA THR A 187 5.55 3.50 -24.42
C THR A 187 4.65 3.38 -23.19
N GLN A 188 3.37 3.73 -23.30
CA GLN A 188 2.40 3.58 -22.20
C GLN A 188 2.20 2.13 -21.82
N MET A 189 2.12 1.23 -22.80
CA MET A 189 2.03 -0.21 -22.58
C MET A 189 3.22 -0.73 -21.76
N ASN A 190 4.43 -0.37 -22.16
CA ASN A 190 5.64 -0.82 -21.48
C ASN A 190 5.71 -0.25 -20.05
N THR A 191 5.25 0.98 -19.83
CA THR A 191 5.15 1.58 -18.49
C THR A 191 4.17 0.80 -17.63
N LEU A 192 2.97 0.51 -18.11
CA LEU A 192 1.95 -0.25 -17.37
C LEU A 192 2.43 -1.66 -17.00
N LEU A 193 3.06 -2.36 -17.95
CA LEU A 193 3.61 -3.69 -17.67
C LEU A 193 4.78 -3.65 -16.71
N GLY A 194 5.64 -2.62 -16.81
CA GLY A 194 6.73 -2.38 -15.85
C GLY A 194 6.23 -2.12 -14.43
N ASP A 195 5.21 -1.28 -14.27
CA ASP A 195 4.59 -1.00 -12.98
C ASP A 195 3.92 -2.25 -12.38
N MET A 196 3.27 -3.06 -13.24
CA MET A 196 2.70 -4.35 -12.83
C MET A 196 3.78 -5.32 -12.36
N ALA A 197 4.89 -5.43 -13.10
CA ALA A 197 6.03 -6.26 -12.72
C ALA A 197 6.62 -5.83 -11.37
N ALA A 198 6.92 -4.54 -11.21
CA ALA A 198 7.48 -3.98 -9.99
C ALA A 198 6.54 -4.15 -8.77
N ARG A 199 5.22 -4.12 -8.99
CA ARG A 199 4.23 -4.40 -7.94
C ARG A 199 4.25 -5.86 -7.51
N LEU A 200 4.33 -6.78 -8.47
CA LEU A 200 4.40 -8.22 -8.20
C LEU A 200 5.72 -8.61 -7.53
N GLU A 201 6.84 -8.03 -7.98
CA GLU A 201 8.15 -8.27 -7.37
C GLU A 201 8.20 -7.86 -5.88
N ARG A 202 7.56 -6.76 -5.51
CA ARG A 202 7.42 -6.37 -4.10
C ARG A 202 6.62 -7.38 -3.26
N GLN A 203 5.79 -8.20 -3.91
CA GLN A 203 5.05 -9.29 -3.29
C GLN A 203 5.78 -10.65 -3.41
N GLY A 204 7.05 -10.66 -3.87
CA GLY A 204 7.79 -11.89 -4.12
C GLY A 204 7.28 -12.72 -5.30
N ARG A 205 6.53 -12.10 -6.24
CA ARG A 205 5.92 -12.74 -7.40
C ARG A 205 6.49 -12.18 -8.70
N SER A 206 6.34 -12.92 -9.80
CA SER A 206 6.69 -12.45 -11.15
C SER A 206 5.45 -12.35 -12.04
N LEU A 207 5.58 -11.67 -13.19
CA LEU A 207 4.50 -11.61 -14.19
C LEU A 207 4.07 -13.02 -14.64
N GLU A 208 5.01 -13.97 -14.69
CA GLU A 208 4.72 -15.36 -15.05
C GLU A 208 3.83 -16.07 -14.04
N SER A 209 3.86 -15.63 -12.77
CA SER A 209 2.98 -16.16 -11.71
C SER A 209 1.50 -15.91 -11.97
N LEU A 210 1.16 -14.99 -12.88
CA LEU A 210 -0.22 -14.72 -13.30
C LEU A 210 -0.77 -15.80 -14.24
N GLY A 211 0.07 -16.73 -14.72
CA GLY A 211 -0.34 -17.79 -15.64
C GLY A 211 -0.75 -17.31 -17.04
N LYS A 212 -0.41 -16.05 -17.39
CA LYS A 212 -0.71 -15.42 -18.68
C LYS A 212 0.57 -15.14 -19.44
N SER A 213 0.50 -15.28 -20.77
CA SER A 213 1.60 -14.85 -21.64
C SER A 213 1.71 -13.33 -21.68
N VAL A 214 2.91 -12.82 -22.00
CA VAL A 214 3.12 -11.37 -22.17
C VAL A 214 2.19 -10.78 -23.25
N GLU A 215 1.88 -11.55 -24.29
CA GLU A 215 0.96 -11.12 -25.35
C GLU A 215 -0.49 -10.98 -24.87
N GLU A 216 -0.94 -11.86 -23.99
CA GLU A 216 -2.27 -11.77 -23.36
C GLU A 216 -2.34 -10.57 -22.45
N LEU A 217 -1.31 -10.35 -21.61
CA LEU A 217 -1.22 -9.18 -20.74
C LEU A 217 -1.22 -7.88 -21.57
N ARG A 218 -0.49 -7.83 -22.69
CA ARG A 218 -0.50 -6.68 -23.61
C ARG A 218 -1.90 -6.40 -24.17
N LYS A 219 -2.63 -7.44 -24.59
CA LYS A 219 -4.00 -7.30 -25.12
C LYS A 219 -4.97 -6.79 -24.04
N GLU A 220 -4.87 -7.30 -22.82
CA GLU A 220 -5.71 -6.85 -21.71
C GLU A 220 -5.42 -5.39 -21.32
N THR A 221 -4.16 -4.99 -21.39
CA THR A 221 -3.70 -3.65 -21.00
C THR A 221 -3.85 -2.62 -22.12
N GLN A 222 -4.03 -3.05 -23.39
CA GLN A 222 -4.15 -2.19 -24.56
C GLN A 222 -5.15 -1.05 -24.41
N PRO A 223 -6.40 -1.28 -23.95
CA PRO A 223 -7.37 -0.19 -23.80
C PRO A 223 -6.91 0.90 -22.84
N GLN A 224 -6.26 0.51 -21.75
CA GLN A 224 -5.72 1.43 -20.76
C GLN A 224 -4.51 2.21 -21.31
N ALA A 225 -3.64 1.56 -22.08
CA ALA A 225 -2.51 2.22 -22.74
C ALA A 225 -2.99 3.26 -23.77
N ASP A 226 -4.03 2.93 -24.55
CA ASP A 226 -4.66 3.85 -25.49
C ASP A 226 -5.26 5.07 -24.79
N GLU A 227 -5.95 4.87 -23.66
CA GLU A 227 -6.55 5.94 -22.87
C GLU A 227 -5.48 6.87 -22.30
N LEU A 228 -4.40 6.32 -21.72
CA LEU A 228 -3.28 7.10 -21.19
C LEU A 228 -2.56 7.89 -22.29
N ALA A 229 -2.34 7.26 -23.45
CA ALA A 229 -1.73 7.94 -24.61
C ALA A 229 -2.61 9.10 -25.11
N ARG A 230 -3.95 8.90 -25.21
CA ARG A 230 -4.90 9.96 -25.57
C ARG A 230 -4.87 11.10 -24.58
N SER A 231 -4.90 10.77 -23.29
CA SER A 231 -4.84 11.74 -22.20
C SER A 231 -3.58 12.59 -22.28
N GLN A 232 -2.43 11.95 -22.47
CA GLN A 232 -1.14 12.63 -22.59
C GLN A 232 -1.12 13.59 -23.79
N VAL A 233 -1.53 13.13 -24.98
CA VAL A 233 -1.55 13.97 -26.18
C VAL A 233 -2.48 15.16 -26.00
N LEU A 234 -3.66 14.96 -25.44
CA LEU A 234 -4.62 16.02 -25.18
C LEU A 234 -4.06 17.06 -24.22
N LEU A 235 -3.54 16.63 -23.07
CA LEU A 235 -3.02 17.53 -22.03
C LEU A 235 -1.77 18.29 -22.50
N LEU A 236 -0.84 17.65 -23.21
CA LEU A 236 0.31 18.32 -23.79
C LEU A 236 -0.10 19.33 -24.88
N SER A 237 -1.15 19.04 -25.66
CA SER A 237 -1.70 19.97 -26.64
C SER A 237 -2.32 21.20 -25.97
N ILE A 238 -3.04 21.00 -24.86
CA ILE A 238 -3.56 22.09 -24.03
C ILE A 238 -2.42 22.92 -23.44
N ALA A 239 -1.41 22.26 -22.85
CA ALA A 239 -0.24 22.94 -22.31
C ALA A 239 0.43 23.83 -23.33
N LYS A 240 0.67 23.32 -24.54
CA LYS A 240 1.24 24.08 -25.66
C LYS A 240 0.37 25.28 -26.05
N LYS A 241 -0.95 25.07 -26.14
CA LYS A 241 -1.89 26.12 -26.53
C LYS A 241 -1.97 27.24 -25.47
N GLU A 242 -1.92 26.88 -24.21
CA GLU A 242 -1.99 27.83 -23.08
C GLU A 242 -0.60 28.40 -22.70
N GLY A 243 0.46 27.99 -23.37
CA GLY A 243 1.82 28.48 -23.13
C GLY A 243 2.40 28.05 -21.79
N LEU A 244 1.98 26.89 -21.29
CA LEU A 244 2.53 26.34 -20.05
C LEU A 244 3.95 25.83 -20.28
N ASP A 245 4.80 25.99 -19.28
CA ASP A 245 6.18 25.52 -19.29
C ASP A 245 6.56 24.90 -17.94
N VAL A 246 7.58 24.06 -17.94
CA VAL A 246 8.19 23.45 -16.75
C VAL A 246 9.64 23.87 -16.69
N THR A 247 9.98 24.61 -15.66
CA THR A 247 11.32 25.12 -15.43
C THR A 247 12.27 24.03 -14.93
N ASP A 248 13.58 24.20 -15.15
CA ASP A 248 14.61 23.29 -14.63
C ASP A 248 14.59 23.20 -13.10
N HIS A 249 14.20 24.29 -12.43
CA HIS A 249 14.06 24.32 -10.99
C HIS A 249 12.93 23.37 -10.52
N GLU A 250 11.79 23.36 -11.18
CA GLU A 250 10.67 22.46 -10.86
C GLU A 250 11.06 21.01 -11.08
N VAL A 251 11.73 20.71 -12.20
CA VAL A 251 12.26 19.36 -12.47
C VAL A 251 13.23 18.92 -11.38
N THR A 252 14.16 19.82 -11.01
CA THR A 252 15.13 19.53 -9.94
C THR A 252 14.45 19.26 -8.61
N THR A 253 13.43 20.06 -8.26
CA THR A 253 12.64 19.87 -7.05
C THR A 253 11.91 18.52 -7.05
N GLN A 254 11.35 18.12 -8.19
CA GLN A 254 10.65 16.84 -8.32
C GLN A 254 11.61 15.64 -8.17
N ILE A 255 12.81 15.71 -8.77
CA ILE A 255 13.83 14.67 -8.59
C ILE A 255 14.32 14.62 -7.15
N TYR A 256 14.47 15.78 -6.49
CA TYR A 256 14.84 15.82 -5.07
C TYR A 256 13.79 15.15 -4.18
N GLN A 257 12.51 15.43 -4.40
CA GLN A 257 11.41 14.79 -3.67
C GLN A 257 11.37 13.27 -3.91
N LEU A 258 11.68 12.84 -5.14
CA LEU A 258 11.76 11.42 -5.47
C LEU A 258 12.92 10.76 -4.71
N ALA A 259 14.11 11.36 -4.74
CA ALA A 259 15.29 10.88 -4.02
C ALA A 259 15.03 10.73 -2.51
N MET A 260 14.38 11.73 -1.89
CA MET A 260 14.00 11.68 -0.47
C MET A 260 13.03 10.53 -0.18
N ARG A 261 12.13 10.20 -1.11
CA ARG A 261 11.14 9.13 -0.93
C ARG A 261 11.73 7.74 -1.16
N THR A 262 12.68 7.59 -2.08
CA THR A 262 13.32 6.31 -2.40
C THR A 262 14.54 6.02 -1.54
N GLY A 263 15.07 7.03 -0.83
CA GLY A 263 16.33 6.93 -0.08
C GLY A 263 17.59 6.95 -0.97
N GLU A 264 17.43 7.30 -2.26
CA GLU A 264 18.54 7.36 -3.20
C GLU A 264 19.28 8.71 -3.11
N ASP A 265 20.56 8.71 -3.49
CA ASP A 265 21.32 9.95 -3.58
C ASP A 265 20.79 10.82 -4.74
N PHE A 266 20.42 12.07 -4.42
CA PHE A 266 19.86 13.01 -5.39
C PHE A 266 20.74 13.19 -6.64
N LYS A 267 22.07 13.28 -6.46
CA LYS A 267 23.00 13.52 -7.57
C LYS A 267 23.01 12.31 -8.52
N SER A 268 23.10 11.12 -7.95
CA SER A 268 23.08 9.86 -8.71
C SER A 268 21.78 9.67 -9.47
N LEU A 269 20.65 9.91 -8.81
CA LEU A 269 19.32 9.81 -9.43
C LEU A 269 19.16 10.82 -10.58
N ARG A 270 19.61 12.08 -10.38
CA ARG A 270 19.56 13.10 -11.43
C ARG A 270 20.40 12.73 -12.64
N GLU A 271 21.65 12.28 -12.43
CA GLU A 271 22.52 11.83 -13.52
C GLU A 271 21.92 10.62 -14.28
N GLN A 272 21.25 9.71 -13.58
CA GLN A 272 20.55 8.58 -14.20
C GLN A 272 19.41 9.08 -15.10
N TYR A 273 18.58 10.01 -14.62
CA TYR A 273 17.48 10.59 -15.38
C TYR A 273 17.98 11.37 -16.63
N GLU A 274 19.09 12.08 -16.53
CA GLU A 274 19.71 12.78 -17.64
C GLU A 274 20.27 11.80 -18.70
N ARG A 275 21.01 10.77 -18.26
CA ARG A 275 21.60 9.76 -19.18
C ARG A 275 20.57 8.89 -19.87
N SER A 276 19.51 8.51 -19.18
CA SER A 276 18.43 7.68 -19.73
C SER A 276 17.41 8.45 -20.57
N GLY A 277 17.48 9.80 -20.57
CA GLY A 277 16.46 10.63 -21.20
C GLY A 277 15.13 10.70 -20.43
N MET A 278 15.04 10.07 -19.29
CA MET A 278 13.83 10.09 -18.42
C MET A 278 13.46 11.50 -17.94
N ILE A 279 14.42 12.44 -17.98
CA ILE A 279 14.16 13.84 -17.65
C ILE A 279 13.13 14.48 -18.57
N PHE A 280 13.10 14.12 -19.85
CA PHE A 280 12.09 14.60 -20.81
C PHE A 280 10.71 14.00 -20.49
N VAL A 281 10.65 12.72 -20.17
CA VAL A 281 9.40 12.05 -19.77
C VAL A 281 8.84 12.68 -18.50
N LEU A 282 9.70 12.95 -17.53
CA LEU A 282 9.31 13.65 -16.29
C LEU A 282 8.77 15.04 -16.58
N ARG A 283 9.42 15.81 -17.46
CA ARG A 283 9.00 17.15 -17.86
C ARG A 283 7.64 17.13 -18.56
N ASP A 284 7.42 16.19 -19.48
CA ASP A 284 6.15 16.01 -20.16
C ASP A 284 5.01 15.65 -19.20
N ARG A 285 5.30 14.78 -18.21
CA ARG A 285 4.36 14.44 -17.15
C ARG A 285 3.99 15.67 -16.31
N MET A 286 4.98 16.42 -15.84
CA MET A 286 4.75 17.65 -15.07
C MET A 286 3.97 18.69 -15.88
N LEU A 287 4.21 18.76 -17.19
CA LEU A 287 3.50 19.65 -18.08
C LEU A 287 2.04 19.24 -18.27
N ALA A 288 1.79 17.94 -18.39
CA ALA A 288 0.43 17.37 -18.43
C ALA A 288 -0.31 17.61 -17.10
N ASP A 289 0.36 17.45 -15.95
CA ASP A 289 -0.22 17.73 -14.65
C ASP A 289 -0.61 19.22 -14.50
N LYS A 290 0.26 20.15 -14.94
CA LYS A 290 -0.08 21.58 -14.98
C LYS A 290 -1.26 21.89 -15.90
N ALA A 291 -1.33 21.23 -17.06
CA ALA A 291 -2.46 21.38 -17.97
C ALA A 291 -3.77 20.88 -17.34
N MET A 292 -3.72 19.74 -16.64
CA MET A 292 -4.88 19.20 -15.94
C MET A 292 -5.36 20.14 -14.82
N ASP A 293 -4.43 20.68 -14.02
CA ASP A 293 -4.76 21.65 -12.98
C ASP A 293 -5.38 22.93 -13.57
N LEU A 294 -4.87 23.42 -14.71
CA LEU A 294 -5.45 24.57 -15.40
C LEU A 294 -6.86 24.29 -15.91
N VAL A 295 -7.07 23.11 -16.52
CA VAL A 295 -8.39 22.68 -17.01
C VAL A 295 -9.38 22.56 -15.87
N TYR A 296 -8.94 21.97 -14.77
CA TYR A 296 -9.75 21.84 -13.56
C TYR A 296 -10.09 23.22 -12.95
N ALA A 297 -9.14 24.13 -12.88
CA ALA A 297 -9.36 25.49 -12.36
C ALA A 297 -10.35 26.30 -13.24
N LYS A 298 -10.41 26.02 -14.54
CA LYS A 298 -11.37 26.63 -15.49
C LYS A 298 -12.72 25.90 -15.55
N ALA A 299 -12.84 24.72 -14.93
CA ALA A 299 -14.09 23.96 -14.88
C ALA A 299 -15.06 24.56 -13.83
N ASN A 300 -16.34 24.33 -14.04
CA ASN A 300 -17.37 24.66 -13.05
C ASN A 300 -17.51 23.47 -12.09
N VAL A 301 -16.76 23.50 -10.99
CA VAL A 301 -16.75 22.43 -9.99
C VAL A 301 -17.98 22.57 -9.10
N LYS A 302 -18.84 21.55 -9.08
CA LYS A 302 -19.99 21.44 -8.20
C LYS A 302 -19.68 20.45 -7.09
N GLU A 303 -19.69 20.93 -5.85
CA GLU A 303 -19.60 20.04 -4.70
C GLU A 303 -20.89 19.24 -4.56
N VAL A 304 -20.76 17.93 -4.46
CA VAL A 304 -21.86 16.99 -4.21
C VAL A 304 -21.60 16.25 -2.89
N GLU A 305 -22.68 15.84 -2.22
CA GLU A 305 -22.55 15.01 -1.02
C GLU A 305 -21.85 13.69 -1.37
N PRO A 306 -21.00 13.17 -0.46
CA PRO A 306 -20.28 11.92 -0.70
C PRO A 306 -21.28 10.78 -0.92
N LYS A 307 -21.08 10.01 -2.00
CA LYS A 307 -21.83 8.78 -2.21
C LYS A 307 -21.46 7.79 -1.12
N ALA A 308 -22.47 7.15 -0.52
CA ALA A 308 -22.22 6.08 0.42
C ALA A 308 -21.25 5.05 -0.21
N PRO A 309 -20.24 4.55 0.52
CA PRO A 309 -19.32 3.58 -0.03
C PRO A 309 -20.09 2.37 -0.54
N GLU A 310 -19.97 2.05 -1.83
CA GLU A 310 -20.46 0.79 -2.36
C GLU A 310 -19.72 -0.32 -1.61
N ALA A 311 -20.47 -1.16 -0.92
CA ALA A 311 -19.94 -2.31 -0.18
C ALA A 311 -19.25 -3.26 -1.18
N GLY A 312 -17.94 -3.09 -1.39
CA GLY A 312 -17.18 -3.90 -2.33
C GLY A 312 -15.76 -3.41 -2.64
N ALA A 313 -15.40 -2.18 -2.27
CA ALA A 313 -14.07 -1.62 -2.59
C ALA A 313 -13.18 -1.41 -1.36
N ALA A 314 -13.24 -2.29 -0.37
CA ALA A 314 -12.28 -2.37 0.71
C ALA A 314 -11.15 -3.35 0.31
N GLY A 315 -10.35 -2.92 -0.65
CA GLY A 315 -9.19 -3.64 -1.13
C GLY A 315 -8.03 -2.66 -1.36
N ASP A 316 -7.01 -2.77 -0.52
CA ASP A 316 -5.64 -2.32 -0.76
C ASP A 316 -5.34 -0.82 -0.91
N ALA A 317 -5.34 -0.10 0.19
CA ALA A 317 -4.47 1.07 0.33
C ALA A 317 -3.93 1.16 1.76
N ALA A 318 -3.07 0.23 2.16
CA ALA A 318 -2.18 0.44 3.29
C ALA A 318 -0.90 1.14 2.79
N PRO A 319 -0.55 2.33 3.27
CA PRO A 319 0.79 2.87 3.05
C PRO A 319 1.77 2.04 3.88
N GLY A 320 2.68 1.33 3.18
CA GLY A 320 3.72 0.55 3.79
C GLY A 320 4.61 1.40 4.70
N ALA A 321 4.56 1.11 5.99
CA ALA A 321 5.60 1.49 6.93
C ALA A 321 6.76 0.51 6.74
N SER A 322 7.82 0.95 6.07
CA SER A 322 9.09 0.25 6.01
C SER A 322 9.75 0.30 7.37
N ALA A 323 9.68 -0.79 8.13
CA ALA A 323 10.56 -1.02 9.26
C ALA A 323 11.93 -1.43 8.72
N SER A 324 12.87 -0.50 8.67
CA SER A 324 14.29 -0.78 8.46
C SER A 324 14.86 -1.47 9.70
N ALA A 325 15.00 -2.77 9.64
CA ALA A 325 15.85 -3.51 10.57
C ALA A 325 17.32 -3.28 10.15
N GLN A 326 18.07 -2.53 10.93
CA GLN A 326 19.53 -2.51 10.85
C GLN A 326 20.11 -3.82 11.40
N PRO A 327 21.03 -4.46 10.69
CA PRO A 327 21.83 -5.54 11.28
C PRO A 327 22.88 -4.94 12.20
N GLY A 328 22.86 -5.37 13.44
CA GLY A 328 23.89 -5.01 14.42
C GLY A 328 25.25 -5.55 14.05
N ASP A 329 26.23 -4.66 13.99
CA ASP A 329 27.66 -4.97 13.95
C ASP A 329 28.05 -5.80 15.18
N LYS A 330 28.58 -6.99 14.89
CA LYS A 330 29.39 -7.72 15.86
C LYS A 330 30.84 -7.36 15.62
N GLU A 331 31.39 -6.50 16.45
CA GLU A 331 32.83 -6.41 16.62
C GLU A 331 33.36 -7.65 17.34
N ASP A 332 34.27 -8.34 16.67
CA ASP A 332 35.18 -9.34 17.22
C ASP A 332 36.22 -8.70 18.13
N LYS A 333 36.33 -9.27 19.32
CA LYS A 333 37.60 -9.41 20.03
C LYS A 333 37.65 -10.73 20.77
#